data_99e34d5ccfb254b635c0c4f176498767
#
_entry.id   99e34d5ccfb254b635c0c4f176498767
#
_cell.length_a   1.000
_cell.length_b   1.000
_cell.length_c   1.000
_cell.angle_alpha   90.00
_cell.angle_beta   90.00
_cell.angle_gamma   90.00
#
_symmetry.space_group_name_H-M   'P 1'
#
loop_
_entity.id
_entity.type
_entity.pdbx_description
1 polymer ?
#
loop_
_entity_poly.entity_id
_entity_poly.type
_entity_poly.pdbx_seq_one_letter_code
_entity_poly.pdbx_strand_id
1 'polypeptide(L)'
;MKTYLLALLLAMLPQSSNSVITGKAYKFEKITDGVFYATATGSMVTGSNNVAIIGQRDVLVVDTGTSPAAARAFLEDLKAITTKPVGYVVNTHFHYDHTDGNQVYAGKADIIAHEYVRFAIENLNVLQREPYKTSQLTNVPTRIDNLKKQIGNAKDAQTKSALEQQLRIAQEGWEQLKEITPTPPNVTYSKKKVLNLGGREVQLLFLGRGHTNGDTVVFLPKEKIVCTGDLMESQIAYMGDAQFAEWITTLEALKTLDFQTDLPGHGAPFKDKGLITAFQGYLRDLMKQGADLRRQSIPAETAAQRVDLTAYKTSFPQIQGPGADVRGVRRLYEWMDERKK
;
A
#
# COMPACT_ATOMS: atom_id res chain seq x y z
N MET A 1 19.85 18.38 62.43
CA MET A 1 19.30 17.56 61.36
C MET A 1 19.06 18.46 60.15
N LYS A 2 19.89 18.37 59.11
CA LYS A 2 19.73 19.13 57.84
C LYS A 2 19.18 18.17 56.82
N THR A 3 17.93 18.41 56.42
CA THR A 3 17.24 17.62 55.38
C THR A 3 17.64 18.17 54.03
N TYR A 4 18.33 17.35 53.20
CA TYR A 4 18.63 17.65 51.79
C TYR A 4 17.45 17.19 50.91
N LEU A 5 16.75 18.13 50.31
CA LEU A 5 15.77 17.88 49.25
C LEU A 5 16.53 17.58 47.94
N LEU A 6 16.41 16.35 47.47
CA LEU A 6 16.94 15.94 46.16
C LEU A 6 15.88 16.29 45.09
N ALA A 7 16.11 17.33 44.32
CA ALA A 7 15.25 17.67 43.18
C ALA A 7 15.60 16.75 42.00
N LEU A 8 14.71 15.83 41.65
CA LEU A 8 14.79 15.08 40.40
C LEU A 8 14.45 16.00 39.24
N LEU A 9 15.46 16.39 38.46
CA LEU A 9 15.25 16.98 37.12
C LEU A 9 14.85 15.86 36.18
N LEU A 10 13.56 15.75 35.88
CA LEU A 10 13.09 14.97 34.69
C LEU A 10 13.54 15.74 33.46
N ALA A 11 14.58 15.25 32.77
CA ALA A 11 14.93 15.71 31.45
C ALA A 11 13.81 15.28 30.48
N MET A 12 12.95 16.22 30.10
CA MET A 12 12.05 16.02 28.95
C MET A 12 12.93 15.90 27.71
N LEU A 13 13.06 14.68 27.19
CA LEU A 13 13.62 14.47 25.85
C LEU A 13 12.68 15.16 24.85
N PRO A 14 13.20 15.98 23.93
CA PRO A 14 12.36 16.59 22.92
C PRO A 14 11.72 15.48 22.09
N GLN A 15 10.39 15.43 22.06
CA GLN A 15 9.67 14.67 21.04
C GLN A 15 10.07 15.29 19.69
N SER A 16 10.83 14.52 18.89
CA SER A 16 11.14 14.92 17.54
C SER A 16 9.81 14.95 16.76
N SER A 17 9.26 16.14 16.56
CA SER A 17 8.19 16.31 15.58
C SER A 17 8.75 15.89 14.22
N ASN A 18 8.19 14.82 13.62
CA ASN A 18 8.58 14.40 12.29
C ASN A 18 8.40 15.59 11.34
N SER A 19 9.48 16.02 10.70
CA SER A 19 9.39 17.10 9.72
C SER A 19 8.67 16.59 8.47
N VAL A 20 7.65 17.33 8.03
CA VAL A 20 6.92 17.06 6.81
C VAL A 20 7.34 18.07 5.75
N ILE A 21 7.80 17.60 4.60
CA ILE A 21 8.10 18.41 3.43
C ILE A 21 6.96 18.20 2.44
N THR A 22 6.25 19.26 2.11
CA THR A 22 5.10 19.20 1.19
C THR A 22 5.51 19.66 -0.19
N GLY A 23 5.48 18.73 -1.15
CA GLY A 23 5.60 19.00 -2.57
C GLY A 23 4.25 19.32 -3.21
N LYS A 24 4.18 19.28 -4.54
CA LYS A 24 2.95 19.52 -5.28
C LYS A 24 1.99 18.34 -5.19
N ALA A 25 2.49 17.12 -5.40
CA ALA A 25 1.70 15.89 -5.45
C ALA A 25 1.85 15.05 -4.18
N TYR A 26 3.00 15.11 -3.52
CA TYR A 26 3.36 14.28 -2.37
C TYR A 26 3.75 15.09 -1.14
N LYS A 27 3.39 14.56 0.03
CA LYS A 27 3.91 14.97 1.34
C LYS A 27 4.90 13.92 1.79
N PHE A 28 6.10 14.34 2.18
CA PHE A 28 7.16 13.48 2.67
C PHE A 28 7.31 13.65 4.17
N GLU A 29 6.90 12.64 4.92
CA GLU A 29 7.16 12.57 6.36
C GLU A 29 8.51 11.92 6.60
N LYS A 30 9.41 12.60 7.30
CA LYS A 30 10.69 12.03 7.70
C LYS A 30 10.49 11.02 8.83
N ILE A 31 10.67 9.74 8.54
CA ILE A 31 10.57 8.65 9.54
C ILE A 31 11.85 8.54 10.36
N THR A 32 12.98 8.58 9.68
CA THR A 32 14.33 8.65 10.28
C THR A 32 15.28 9.28 9.27
N ASP A 33 16.57 9.43 9.61
CA ASP A 33 17.55 9.99 8.68
C ASP A 33 17.60 9.17 7.38
N GLY A 34 17.30 9.86 6.26
CA GLY A 34 17.31 9.29 4.93
C GLY A 34 16.18 8.30 4.64
N VAL A 35 15.13 8.21 5.47
CA VAL A 35 13.92 7.44 5.18
C VAL A 35 12.70 8.34 5.27
N PHE A 36 11.98 8.46 4.17
CA PHE A 36 10.82 9.34 4.02
C PHE A 36 9.61 8.53 3.52
N TYR A 37 8.49 8.69 4.21
CA TYR A 37 7.20 8.15 3.82
C TYR A 37 6.42 9.20 3.04
N ALA A 38 6.00 8.87 1.84
CA ALA A 38 5.37 9.80 0.93
C ALA A 38 3.89 9.45 0.73
N THR A 39 3.03 10.41 1.02
CA THR A 39 1.57 10.31 0.87
C THR A 39 1.05 11.40 -0.06
N ALA A 40 -0.13 11.18 -0.67
CA ALA A 40 -0.74 12.16 -1.58
C ALA A 40 -1.07 13.49 -0.89
N THR A 41 -0.87 14.61 -1.60
CA THR A 41 -1.43 15.92 -1.21
C THR A 41 -2.91 16.05 -1.56
N GLY A 42 -3.42 15.21 -2.47
CA GLY A 42 -4.76 15.30 -3.06
C GLY A 42 -4.84 16.17 -4.31
N SER A 43 -3.72 16.74 -4.78
CA SER A 43 -3.69 17.56 -6.00
C SER A 43 -3.81 16.75 -7.30
N MET A 44 -3.52 15.43 -7.22
CA MET A 44 -3.66 14.47 -8.31
C MET A 44 -3.90 13.05 -7.74
N VAL A 45 -4.22 12.10 -8.62
CA VAL A 45 -4.33 10.67 -8.26
C VAL A 45 -2.94 10.05 -8.24
N THR A 46 -2.51 9.53 -7.07
CA THR A 46 -1.18 8.92 -6.89
C THR A 46 -1.22 7.41 -6.66
N GLY A 47 -2.34 6.86 -6.18
CA GLY A 47 -2.51 5.46 -5.83
C GLY A 47 -1.97 5.14 -4.44
N SER A 48 -0.98 4.26 -4.35
CA SER A 48 -0.35 3.86 -3.10
C SER A 48 0.54 4.95 -2.48
N ASN A 49 0.93 4.73 -1.25
CA ASN A 49 2.02 5.45 -0.61
C ASN A 49 3.36 4.95 -1.15
N ASN A 50 4.37 5.82 -1.11
CA ASN A 50 5.72 5.49 -1.55
C ASN A 50 6.71 5.67 -0.38
N VAL A 51 7.87 5.02 -0.46
CA VAL A 51 8.97 5.27 0.48
C VAL A 51 10.21 5.64 -0.29
N ALA A 52 10.86 6.74 0.11
CA ALA A 52 12.18 7.11 -0.39
C ALA A 52 13.24 6.75 0.65
N ILE A 53 14.19 5.89 0.28
CA ILE A 53 15.32 5.48 1.11
C ILE A 53 16.59 6.03 0.48
N ILE A 54 17.17 7.04 1.12
CA ILE A 54 18.35 7.76 0.62
C ILE A 54 19.60 7.00 1.06
N GLY A 55 20.34 6.50 0.10
CA GLY A 55 21.64 5.90 0.26
C GLY A 55 22.79 6.93 0.19
N GLN A 56 24.01 6.43 0.10
CA GLN A 56 25.19 7.30 -0.03
C GLN A 56 25.25 7.98 -1.41
N ARG A 57 24.94 7.26 -2.49
CA ARG A 57 25.00 7.74 -3.88
C ARG A 57 23.64 7.84 -4.55
N ASP A 58 22.75 6.92 -4.23
CA ASP A 58 21.50 6.69 -4.90
C ASP A 58 20.32 6.73 -3.93
N VAL A 59 19.12 6.85 -4.47
CA VAL A 59 17.85 6.65 -3.76
C VAL A 59 17.23 5.31 -4.20
N LEU A 60 16.69 4.57 -3.23
CA LEU A 60 15.77 3.47 -3.48
C LEU A 60 14.36 3.98 -3.23
N VAL A 61 13.47 3.76 -4.20
CA VAL A 61 12.04 4.09 -4.09
C VAL A 61 11.25 2.80 -3.96
N VAL A 62 10.36 2.72 -2.98
CA VAL A 62 9.40 1.61 -2.84
C VAL A 62 8.10 2.03 -3.48
N ASP A 63 7.66 1.24 -4.44
CA ASP A 63 6.50 1.41 -5.31
C ASP A 63 6.53 2.68 -6.19
N THR A 64 5.71 2.71 -7.24
CA THR A 64 5.82 3.75 -8.28
C THR A 64 4.53 4.50 -8.56
N GLY A 65 3.46 4.18 -7.82
CA GLY A 65 2.16 4.81 -7.97
C GLY A 65 1.33 4.30 -9.14
N THR A 66 0.18 4.92 -9.34
CA THR A 66 -0.91 4.44 -10.20
C THR A 66 -0.77 4.88 -11.67
N SER A 67 0.24 5.67 -12.00
CA SER A 67 0.43 6.15 -13.38
C SER A 67 1.84 6.71 -13.61
N PRO A 68 2.28 6.80 -14.88
CA PRO A 68 3.53 7.49 -15.22
C PRO A 68 3.54 8.95 -14.77
N ALA A 69 2.39 9.62 -14.75
CA ALA A 69 2.28 10.99 -14.28
C ALA A 69 2.52 11.10 -12.76
N ALA A 70 1.99 10.17 -11.97
CA ALA A 70 2.23 10.09 -10.53
C ALA A 70 3.72 9.84 -10.23
N ALA A 71 4.37 8.93 -10.96
CA ALA A 71 5.79 8.65 -10.82
C ALA A 71 6.67 9.88 -11.18
N ARG A 72 6.34 10.60 -12.26
CA ARG A 72 7.03 11.85 -12.63
C ARG A 72 6.87 12.92 -11.55
N ALA A 73 5.66 13.07 -11.01
CA ALA A 73 5.38 14.02 -9.94
C ALA A 73 6.14 13.66 -8.65
N PHE A 74 6.23 12.37 -8.31
CA PHE A 74 7.05 11.91 -7.19
C PHE A 74 8.52 12.30 -7.37
N LEU A 75 9.10 12.06 -8.54
CA LEU A 75 10.49 12.42 -8.83
C LEU A 75 10.73 13.93 -8.75
N GLU A 76 9.76 14.73 -9.18
CA GLU A 76 9.87 16.20 -9.09
C GLU A 76 9.84 16.66 -7.64
N ASP A 77 8.88 16.18 -6.85
CA ASP A 77 8.75 16.55 -5.44
C ASP A 77 9.92 16.03 -4.59
N LEU A 78 10.51 14.86 -4.96
CA LEU A 78 11.68 14.27 -4.28
C LEU A 78 12.90 15.20 -4.33
N LYS A 79 13.01 16.09 -5.31
CA LYS A 79 14.12 17.08 -5.42
C LYS A 79 14.18 18.04 -4.23
N ALA A 80 13.07 18.26 -3.52
CA ALA A 80 13.05 19.05 -2.30
C ALA A 80 13.78 18.36 -1.12
N ILE A 81 14.03 17.05 -1.24
CA ILE A 81 14.68 16.24 -0.20
C ILE A 81 16.12 15.92 -0.59
N THR A 82 16.36 15.57 -1.85
CA THR A 82 17.67 15.13 -2.32
C THR A 82 17.85 15.36 -3.82
N THR A 83 19.10 15.63 -4.22
CA THR A 83 19.51 15.72 -5.62
C THR A 83 20.11 14.41 -6.15
N LYS A 84 20.18 13.36 -5.31
CA LYS A 84 20.70 12.07 -5.71
C LYS A 84 19.77 11.39 -6.70
N PRO A 85 20.30 10.67 -7.70
CA PRO A 85 19.47 9.94 -8.65
C PRO A 85 18.76 8.77 -7.96
N VAL A 86 17.60 8.38 -8.50
CA VAL A 86 16.97 7.11 -8.15
C VAL A 86 17.71 6.01 -8.91
N GLY A 87 18.43 5.16 -8.17
CA GLY A 87 19.16 4.02 -8.73
C GLY A 87 18.38 2.71 -8.61
N TYR A 88 17.43 2.66 -7.69
CA TYR A 88 16.65 1.45 -7.42
C TYR A 88 15.18 1.77 -7.21
N VAL A 89 14.32 0.93 -7.77
CA VAL A 89 12.90 0.85 -7.49
C VAL A 89 12.60 -0.55 -6.95
N VAL A 90 11.80 -0.68 -5.92
CA VAL A 90 11.30 -1.96 -5.44
C VAL A 90 9.79 -1.97 -5.56
N ASN A 91 9.21 -2.89 -6.32
CA ASN A 91 7.77 -3.11 -6.29
C ASN A 91 7.44 -4.13 -5.19
N THR A 92 6.56 -3.74 -4.28
CA THR A 92 6.10 -4.62 -3.20
C THR A 92 5.27 -5.77 -3.74
N HIS A 93 4.41 -5.51 -4.73
CA HIS A 93 3.61 -6.52 -5.44
C HIS A 93 3.18 -5.99 -6.83
N PHE A 94 2.36 -6.74 -7.57
CA PHE A 94 2.08 -6.46 -8.98
C PHE A 94 0.86 -5.55 -9.24
N HIS A 95 0.12 -5.11 -8.23
CA HIS A 95 -1.06 -4.28 -8.46
C HIS A 95 -0.69 -2.93 -9.08
N TYR A 96 -1.62 -2.40 -9.84
CA TYR A 96 -1.47 -1.24 -10.71
C TYR A 96 -1.00 0.02 -9.98
N ASP A 97 -1.48 0.24 -8.78
CA ASP A 97 -1.15 1.42 -7.98
C ASP A 97 0.23 1.35 -7.29
N HIS A 98 0.93 0.23 -7.46
CA HIS A 98 2.32 0.01 -7.04
C HIS A 98 3.28 -0.10 -8.22
N THR A 99 2.79 -0.35 -9.44
CA THR A 99 3.65 -0.68 -10.59
C THR A 99 3.42 0.13 -11.85
N ASP A 100 2.29 0.84 -12.02
CA ASP A 100 1.97 1.53 -13.28
C ASP A 100 2.85 2.77 -13.55
N GLY A 101 3.65 3.19 -12.57
CA GLY A 101 4.71 4.18 -12.77
C GLY A 101 6.06 3.61 -13.22
N ASN A 102 6.25 2.29 -13.28
CA ASN A 102 7.53 1.62 -13.58
C ASN A 102 8.18 2.12 -14.86
N GLN A 103 7.41 2.38 -15.91
CA GLN A 103 7.92 2.86 -17.22
C GLN A 103 8.75 4.14 -17.12
N VAL A 104 8.53 4.98 -16.10
CA VAL A 104 9.30 6.24 -15.90
C VAL A 104 10.73 5.95 -15.44
N TYR A 105 10.94 4.83 -14.76
CA TYR A 105 12.24 4.40 -14.22
C TYR A 105 12.97 3.44 -15.16
N ALA A 106 12.28 2.83 -16.12
CA ALA A 106 12.88 1.87 -17.06
C ALA A 106 14.09 2.46 -17.78
N GLY A 107 15.20 1.70 -17.79
CA GLY A 107 16.48 2.12 -18.39
C GLY A 107 17.26 3.18 -17.59
N LYS A 108 16.73 3.64 -16.43
CA LYS A 108 17.37 4.63 -15.56
C LYS A 108 17.69 4.08 -14.16
N ALA A 109 16.89 3.14 -13.69
CA ALA A 109 17.05 2.47 -12.39
C ALA A 109 16.81 0.97 -12.53
N ASP A 110 17.34 0.20 -11.60
CA ASP A 110 16.96 -1.21 -11.46
C ASP A 110 15.60 -1.29 -10.79
N ILE A 111 14.62 -1.87 -11.50
CA ILE A 111 13.29 -2.17 -10.95
C ILE A 111 13.35 -3.61 -10.44
N ILE A 112 13.24 -3.77 -9.13
CA ILE A 112 13.47 -5.04 -8.43
C ILE A 112 12.15 -5.50 -7.80
N ALA A 113 11.80 -6.77 -7.98
CA ALA A 113 10.65 -7.37 -7.33
C ALA A 113 10.80 -8.89 -7.18
N HIS A 114 9.86 -9.51 -6.45
CA HIS A 114 9.72 -10.97 -6.49
C HIS A 114 9.41 -11.45 -7.91
N GLU A 115 9.89 -12.63 -8.30
CA GLU A 115 9.72 -13.18 -9.66
C GLU A 115 8.25 -13.26 -10.11
N TYR A 116 7.32 -13.46 -9.16
CA TYR A 116 5.89 -13.48 -9.47
C TYR A 116 5.37 -12.13 -9.97
N VAL A 117 5.94 -11.01 -9.53
CA VAL A 117 5.54 -9.66 -10.01
C VAL A 117 5.84 -9.52 -11.50
N ARG A 118 7.03 -9.97 -11.94
CA ARG A 118 7.36 -10.01 -13.37
C ARG A 118 6.39 -10.90 -14.13
N PHE A 119 6.21 -12.14 -13.66
CA PHE A 119 5.28 -13.08 -14.28
C PHE A 119 3.87 -12.48 -14.42
N ALA A 120 3.35 -11.83 -13.38
CA ALA A 120 2.01 -11.27 -13.39
C ALA A 120 1.86 -10.13 -14.40
N ILE A 121 2.83 -9.20 -14.45
CA ILE A 121 2.79 -8.07 -15.40
C ILE A 121 2.91 -8.57 -16.85
N GLU A 122 3.76 -9.55 -17.11
CA GLU A 122 3.98 -10.10 -18.47
C GLU A 122 2.82 -11.00 -18.96
N ASN A 123 2.11 -11.71 -18.06
CA ASN A 123 1.24 -12.81 -18.47
C ASN A 123 -0.22 -12.67 -18.05
N LEU A 124 -0.58 -11.81 -17.08
CA LEU A 124 -1.93 -11.79 -16.52
C LEU A 124 -2.83 -10.66 -17.04
N ASN A 125 -2.40 -9.91 -18.08
CA ASN A 125 -3.16 -8.78 -18.62
C ASN A 125 -3.67 -7.84 -17.52
N VAL A 126 -2.73 -7.30 -16.74
CA VAL A 126 -3.00 -6.57 -15.47
C VAL A 126 -3.96 -5.39 -15.63
N LEU A 127 -4.05 -4.75 -16.81
CA LEU A 127 -4.95 -3.64 -17.09
C LEU A 127 -6.40 -4.09 -17.43
N GLN A 128 -6.68 -5.40 -17.52
CA GLN A 128 -8.01 -5.92 -17.86
C GLN A 128 -8.58 -6.85 -16.79
N ARG A 129 -7.86 -7.04 -15.68
CA ARG A 129 -8.28 -7.88 -14.56
C ARG A 129 -8.52 -7.05 -13.28
N GLU A 130 -9.06 -7.68 -12.24
CA GLU A 130 -9.12 -7.09 -10.91
C GLU A 130 -7.71 -6.95 -10.29
N PRO A 131 -7.44 -5.91 -9.48
CA PRO A 131 -8.36 -4.83 -9.09
C PRO A 131 -8.49 -3.69 -10.12
N TYR A 132 -7.63 -3.61 -11.16
CA TYR A 132 -7.61 -2.50 -12.12
C TYR A 132 -8.98 -2.29 -12.80
N LYS A 133 -9.60 -3.38 -13.28
CA LYS A 133 -10.87 -3.33 -13.99
C LYS A 133 -11.96 -2.59 -13.21
N THR A 134 -12.18 -2.96 -11.95
CA THR A 134 -13.18 -2.26 -11.12
C THR A 134 -12.69 -0.88 -10.70
N SER A 135 -11.47 -0.78 -10.19
CA SER A 135 -10.97 0.46 -9.59
C SER A 135 -10.77 1.56 -10.63
N GLN A 136 -10.26 1.24 -11.82
CA GLN A 136 -9.94 2.22 -12.83
C GLN A 136 -11.00 2.29 -13.95
N LEU A 137 -11.30 1.15 -14.60
CA LEU A 137 -12.17 1.19 -15.78
C LEU A 137 -13.65 1.37 -15.45
N THR A 138 -14.10 1.00 -14.24
CA THR A 138 -15.50 1.14 -13.81
C THR A 138 -15.71 2.32 -12.88
N ASN A 139 -14.93 2.42 -11.80
CA ASN A 139 -15.21 3.40 -10.75
C ASN A 139 -14.81 4.82 -11.13
N VAL A 140 -13.74 5.02 -11.91
CA VAL A 140 -13.30 6.38 -12.30
C VAL A 140 -14.33 7.05 -13.20
N PRO A 141 -14.83 6.45 -14.31
CA PRO A 141 -15.91 7.03 -15.11
C PRO A 141 -17.18 7.28 -14.30
N THR A 142 -17.58 6.33 -13.46
CA THR A 142 -18.73 6.49 -12.57
C THR A 142 -18.58 7.67 -11.63
N ARG A 143 -17.39 7.85 -11.04
CA ARG A 143 -17.07 9.01 -10.19
C ARG A 143 -17.17 10.33 -10.95
N ILE A 144 -16.63 10.40 -12.17
CA ILE A 144 -16.70 11.58 -13.03
C ILE A 144 -18.17 11.95 -13.29
N ASP A 145 -19.03 10.99 -13.63
CA ASP A 145 -20.44 11.25 -13.89
C ASP A 145 -21.20 11.67 -12.63
N ASN A 146 -20.88 11.08 -11.48
CA ASN A 146 -21.47 11.48 -10.20
C ASN A 146 -21.05 12.90 -9.82
N LEU A 147 -19.79 13.29 -10.01
CA LEU A 147 -19.31 14.65 -9.75
C LEU A 147 -20.02 15.67 -10.63
N LYS A 148 -20.23 15.40 -11.94
CA LYS A 148 -21.01 16.26 -12.83
C LYS A 148 -22.43 16.49 -12.33
N LYS A 149 -23.12 15.42 -11.88
CA LYS A 149 -24.47 15.51 -11.29
C LYS A 149 -24.47 16.34 -10.01
N GLN A 150 -23.49 16.13 -9.12
CA GLN A 150 -23.38 16.88 -7.85
C GLN A 150 -23.13 18.37 -8.11
N ILE A 151 -22.28 18.73 -9.08
CA ILE A 151 -22.04 20.12 -9.49
C ILE A 151 -23.33 20.78 -9.97
N GLY A 152 -24.15 20.08 -10.76
CA GLY A 152 -25.45 20.57 -11.22
C GLY A 152 -26.46 20.83 -10.09
N ASN A 153 -26.31 20.12 -8.96
CA ASN A 153 -27.20 20.22 -7.79
C ASN A 153 -26.62 21.11 -6.66
N ALA A 154 -25.40 21.62 -6.79
CA ALA A 154 -24.75 22.41 -5.76
C ALA A 154 -25.45 23.77 -5.60
N LYS A 155 -25.81 24.11 -4.36
CA LYS A 155 -26.61 25.32 -4.03
C LYS A 155 -25.74 26.54 -3.72
N ASP A 156 -24.46 26.34 -3.40
CA ASP A 156 -23.54 27.42 -3.08
C ASP A 156 -22.24 27.33 -3.90
N ALA A 157 -21.59 28.49 -4.08
CA ALA A 157 -20.41 28.61 -4.92
C ALA A 157 -19.17 27.87 -4.36
N GLN A 158 -19.06 27.76 -3.04
CA GLN A 158 -17.92 27.07 -2.40
C GLN A 158 -17.98 25.56 -2.65
N THR A 159 -19.13 24.95 -2.39
CA THR A 159 -19.36 23.53 -2.68
C THR A 159 -19.16 23.23 -4.16
N LYS A 160 -19.70 24.09 -5.05
CA LYS A 160 -19.55 23.93 -6.50
C LYS A 160 -18.09 23.96 -6.91
N SER A 161 -17.31 24.95 -6.44
CA SER A 161 -15.88 25.07 -6.75
C SER A 161 -15.07 23.86 -6.26
N ALA A 162 -15.35 23.33 -5.07
CA ALA A 162 -14.70 22.14 -4.54
C ALA A 162 -14.99 20.89 -5.39
N LEU A 163 -16.24 20.71 -5.83
CA LEU A 163 -16.64 19.61 -6.71
C LEU A 163 -16.02 19.73 -8.11
N GLU A 164 -15.93 20.94 -8.66
CA GLU A 164 -15.27 21.22 -9.95
C GLU A 164 -13.78 20.89 -9.88
N GLN A 165 -13.11 21.19 -8.78
CA GLN A 165 -11.72 20.78 -8.54
C GLN A 165 -11.58 19.26 -8.52
N GLN A 166 -12.45 18.55 -7.78
CA GLN A 166 -12.45 17.08 -7.75
C GLN A 166 -12.71 16.46 -9.13
N LEU A 167 -13.62 17.07 -9.92
CA LEU A 167 -13.92 16.63 -11.28
C LEU A 167 -12.69 16.77 -12.19
N ARG A 168 -11.98 17.90 -12.13
CA ARG A 168 -10.73 18.10 -12.91
C ARG A 168 -9.70 17.02 -12.55
N ILE A 169 -9.44 16.78 -11.25
CA ILE A 169 -8.49 15.77 -10.81
C ILE A 169 -8.89 14.37 -11.31
N ALA A 170 -10.18 14.02 -11.24
CA ALA A 170 -10.66 12.73 -11.71
C ALA A 170 -10.53 12.57 -13.24
N GLN A 171 -10.82 13.62 -14.00
CA GLN A 171 -10.69 13.63 -15.47
C GLN A 171 -9.23 13.56 -15.90
N GLU A 172 -8.35 14.34 -15.28
CA GLU A 172 -6.91 14.29 -15.53
C GLU A 172 -6.35 12.91 -15.20
N GLY A 173 -6.73 12.33 -14.06
CA GLY A 173 -6.37 10.95 -13.69
C GLY A 173 -6.83 9.94 -14.74
N TRP A 174 -8.06 10.05 -15.24
CA TRP A 174 -8.56 9.18 -16.29
C TRP A 174 -7.75 9.26 -17.60
N GLU A 175 -7.37 10.47 -18.02
CA GLU A 175 -6.51 10.64 -19.21
C GLU A 175 -5.12 10.04 -19.00
N GLN A 176 -4.55 10.15 -17.80
CA GLN A 176 -3.24 9.59 -17.46
C GLN A 176 -3.20 8.05 -17.54
N LEU A 177 -4.33 7.37 -17.35
CA LEU A 177 -4.39 5.91 -17.50
C LEU A 177 -4.08 5.46 -18.94
N LYS A 178 -4.32 6.30 -19.94
CA LYS A 178 -4.05 6.01 -21.36
C LYS A 178 -2.55 5.97 -21.68
N GLU A 179 -1.71 6.56 -20.82
CA GLU A 179 -0.26 6.56 -20.99
C GLU A 179 0.40 5.27 -20.44
N ILE A 180 -0.35 4.44 -19.69
CA ILE A 180 0.21 3.30 -18.99
C ILE A 180 0.66 2.24 -19.98
N THR A 181 1.93 1.88 -19.88
CA THR A 181 2.51 0.71 -20.49
C THR A 181 3.03 -0.18 -19.37
N PRO A 182 2.36 -1.31 -19.06
CA PRO A 182 2.80 -2.21 -18.00
C PRO A 182 4.26 -2.59 -18.21
N THR A 183 5.10 -2.24 -17.24
CA THR A 183 6.56 -2.40 -17.35
C THR A 183 7.04 -3.34 -16.25
N PRO A 184 7.45 -4.56 -16.58
CA PRO A 184 7.87 -5.54 -15.59
C PRO A 184 9.23 -5.15 -14.96
N PRO A 185 9.52 -5.62 -13.72
CA PRO A 185 10.83 -5.45 -13.11
C PRO A 185 11.92 -6.10 -13.95
N ASN A 186 13.07 -5.40 -14.15
CA ASN A 186 14.22 -5.94 -14.88
C ASN A 186 15.11 -6.83 -14.00
N VAL A 187 15.02 -6.72 -12.67
CA VAL A 187 15.72 -7.57 -11.70
C VAL A 187 14.71 -8.31 -10.84
N THR A 188 14.86 -9.63 -10.71
CA THR A 188 13.98 -10.44 -9.86
C THR A 188 14.76 -11.23 -8.81
N TYR A 189 14.05 -11.69 -7.79
CA TYR A 189 14.53 -12.62 -6.78
C TYR A 189 13.39 -13.54 -6.33
N SER A 190 13.72 -14.69 -5.70
CA SER A 190 12.71 -15.67 -5.26
C SER A 190 12.49 -15.73 -3.74
N LYS A 191 13.53 -15.49 -2.92
CA LYS A 191 13.40 -15.58 -1.45
C LYS A 191 13.92 -14.33 -0.73
N LYS A 192 15.14 -13.96 -1.05
CA LYS A 192 15.81 -12.81 -0.41
C LYS A 192 16.79 -12.17 -1.39
N LYS A 193 16.84 -10.83 -1.36
CA LYS A 193 17.89 -10.03 -2.01
C LYS A 193 18.35 -8.98 -1.02
N VAL A 194 19.65 -8.75 -0.95
CA VAL A 194 20.24 -7.70 -0.10
C VAL A 194 20.85 -6.64 -0.99
N LEU A 195 20.53 -5.39 -0.72
CA LEU A 195 21.11 -4.22 -1.35
C LEU A 195 21.92 -3.45 -0.31
N ASN A 196 23.05 -2.87 -0.74
CA ASN A 196 23.84 -1.98 0.09
C ASN A 196 23.86 -0.59 -0.54
N LEU A 197 23.18 0.36 0.09
CA LEU A 197 23.09 1.75 -0.36
C LEU A 197 24.23 2.62 0.21
N GLY A 198 25.46 2.10 0.23
CA GLY A 198 26.61 2.79 0.77
C GLY A 198 26.63 2.83 2.30
N GLY A 199 26.58 1.66 2.93
CA GLY A 199 26.57 1.48 4.39
C GLY A 199 25.17 1.36 5.01
N ARG A 200 24.11 1.51 4.20
CA ARG A 200 22.72 1.16 4.59
C ARG A 200 22.34 -0.14 3.93
N GLU A 201 22.16 -1.17 4.74
CA GLU A 201 21.63 -2.46 4.28
C GLU A 201 20.12 -2.38 4.12
N VAL A 202 19.61 -2.84 2.97
CA VAL A 202 18.19 -3.02 2.68
C VAL A 202 17.98 -4.47 2.27
N GLN A 203 17.12 -5.18 2.98
CA GLN A 203 16.77 -6.57 2.69
C GLN A 203 15.39 -6.61 2.01
N LEU A 204 15.32 -7.23 0.84
CA LEU A 204 14.08 -7.55 0.14
C LEU A 204 13.73 -9.00 0.47
N LEU A 205 12.61 -9.22 1.14
CA LEU A 205 12.23 -10.52 1.69
C LEU A 205 10.90 -10.98 1.09
N PHE A 206 10.87 -12.20 0.57
CA PHE A 206 9.63 -12.93 0.35
C PHE A 206 9.40 -13.83 1.54
N LEU A 207 8.44 -13.48 2.39
CA LEU A 207 8.12 -14.21 3.63
C LEU A 207 7.09 -15.32 3.40
N GLY A 208 6.47 -15.34 2.24
CA GLY A 208 5.41 -16.24 1.83
C GLY A 208 4.33 -15.51 1.02
N ARG A 209 3.37 -16.26 0.50
CA ARG A 209 2.21 -15.71 -0.20
C ARG A 209 1.25 -15.06 0.80
N GLY A 210 0.57 -14.00 0.40
CA GLY A 210 -0.36 -13.30 1.27
C GLY A 210 -1.40 -12.50 0.52
N HIS A 211 -1.17 -11.20 0.37
CA HIS A 211 -2.00 -10.31 -0.41
C HIS A 211 -2.01 -10.71 -1.89
N THR A 212 -0.83 -11.14 -2.36
CA THR A 212 -0.63 -11.77 -3.68
C THR A 212 0.25 -13.01 -3.56
N ASN A 213 0.69 -13.56 -4.70
CA ASN A 213 1.66 -14.65 -4.74
C ASN A 213 3.13 -14.19 -4.68
N GLY A 214 3.40 -12.89 -4.59
CA GLY A 214 4.76 -12.36 -4.72
C GLY A 214 5.00 -11.08 -3.92
N ASP A 215 4.51 -11.03 -2.68
CA ASP A 215 4.63 -9.86 -1.83
C ASP A 215 6.07 -9.69 -1.32
N THR A 216 6.66 -8.53 -1.52
CA THR A 216 7.98 -8.16 -1.05
C THR A 216 7.89 -7.30 0.21
N VAL A 217 8.54 -7.71 1.28
CA VAL A 217 8.81 -6.86 2.44
C VAL A 217 10.19 -6.23 2.29
N VAL A 218 10.25 -4.90 2.30
CA VAL A 218 11.50 -4.15 2.31
C VAL A 218 11.88 -3.91 3.77
N PHE A 219 12.97 -4.52 4.24
CA PHE A 219 13.40 -4.46 5.63
C PHE A 219 14.71 -3.68 5.77
N LEU A 220 14.73 -2.69 6.65
CA LEU A 220 15.89 -1.93 7.07
C LEU A 220 16.28 -2.35 8.51
N PRO A 221 17.19 -3.32 8.67
CA PRO A 221 17.47 -3.91 9.99
C PRO A 221 17.99 -2.90 11.01
N LYS A 222 18.87 -2.00 10.59
CA LYS A 222 19.50 -1.00 11.46
C LYS A 222 18.47 0.02 11.95
N GLU A 223 17.60 0.48 11.06
CA GLU A 223 16.55 1.45 11.35
C GLU A 223 15.32 0.82 12.03
N LYS A 224 15.22 -0.51 12.03
CA LYS A 224 14.07 -1.27 12.51
C LYS A 224 12.76 -0.88 11.81
N ILE A 225 12.82 -0.72 10.49
CA ILE A 225 11.70 -0.32 9.64
C ILE A 225 11.41 -1.44 8.65
N VAL A 226 10.13 -1.71 8.41
CA VAL A 226 9.66 -2.51 7.26
C VAL A 226 8.76 -1.65 6.36
N CYS A 227 8.78 -1.93 5.04
CA CYS A 227 7.75 -1.47 4.12
C CYS A 227 7.06 -2.71 3.60
N THR A 228 5.78 -2.86 3.88
CA THR A 228 5.03 -4.10 3.65
C THR A 228 4.17 -4.08 2.38
N GLY A 229 4.05 -2.91 1.71
CA GLY A 229 3.03 -2.75 0.69
C GLY A 229 1.66 -3.10 1.28
N ASP A 230 0.90 -3.91 0.56
CA ASP A 230 -0.44 -4.32 0.99
C ASP A 230 -0.46 -5.69 1.70
N LEU A 231 0.71 -6.30 1.92
CA LEU A 231 0.82 -7.49 2.77
C LEU A 231 0.32 -7.21 4.19
N MET A 232 0.57 -5.98 4.68
CA MET A 232 0.02 -5.49 5.95
C MET A 232 -0.20 -3.99 5.85
N GLU A 233 -1.43 -3.55 6.12
CA GLU A 233 -1.83 -2.16 6.12
C GLU A 233 -2.41 -1.74 7.48
N SER A 234 -2.51 -0.44 7.72
CA SER A 234 -3.27 0.09 8.86
C SER A 234 -4.79 0.14 8.61
N GLN A 235 -5.25 -0.50 7.55
CA GLN A 235 -6.65 -0.67 7.14
C GLN A 235 -6.86 -2.10 6.60
N ILE A 236 -8.10 -2.46 6.25
CA ILE A 236 -8.36 -3.75 5.60
C ILE A 236 -7.91 -3.67 4.13
N ALA A 237 -6.94 -4.50 3.78
CA ALA A 237 -6.41 -4.60 2.43
C ALA A 237 -7.43 -5.20 1.45
N TYR A 238 -7.29 -4.90 0.16
CA TYR A 238 -7.98 -5.62 -0.91
C TYR A 238 -7.60 -7.12 -0.88
N MET A 239 -8.56 -8.01 -1.13
CA MET A 239 -8.37 -9.45 -0.97
C MET A 239 -8.66 -10.28 -2.24
N GLY A 240 -8.83 -9.62 -3.39
CA GLY A 240 -9.20 -10.31 -4.63
C GLY A 240 -8.13 -11.22 -5.25
N ASP A 241 -6.89 -11.16 -4.76
CA ASP A 241 -5.78 -12.04 -5.14
C ASP A 241 -5.23 -12.83 -3.93
N ALA A 242 -5.92 -12.77 -2.80
CA ALA A 242 -5.46 -13.29 -1.52
C ALA A 242 -5.19 -14.80 -1.50
N GLN A 243 -4.16 -15.19 -0.75
CA GLN A 243 -3.82 -16.56 -0.37
C GLN A 243 -4.10 -16.73 1.13
N PHE A 244 -5.36 -16.81 1.50
CA PHE A 244 -5.86 -16.61 2.86
C PHE A 244 -5.12 -17.34 3.98
N ALA A 245 -4.95 -18.68 3.89
CA ALA A 245 -4.26 -19.44 4.95
C ALA A 245 -2.76 -19.13 4.97
N GLU A 246 -2.15 -19.02 3.81
CA GLU A 246 -0.74 -18.65 3.66
C GLU A 246 -0.50 -17.23 4.18
N TRP A 247 -1.43 -16.29 3.95
CA TRP A 247 -1.31 -14.91 4.45
C TRP A 247 -1.17 -14.87 5.97
N ILE A 248 -1.97 -15.66 6.68
CA ILE A 248 -1.87 -15.76 8.14
C ILE A 248 -0.47 -16.23 8.58
N THR A 249 0.11 -17.22 7.88
CA THR A 249 1.45 -17.73 8.16
C THR A 249 2.54 -16.70 7.79
N THR A 250 2.37 -16.01 6.68
CA THR A 250 3.29 -14.96 6.21
C THR A 250 3.32 -13.78 7.17
N LEU A 251 2.16 -13.37 7.71
CA LEU A 251 2.07 -12.37 8.76
C LEU A 251 2.72 -12.81 10.07
N GLU A 252 2.67 -14.11 10.40
CA GLU A 252 3.42 -14.63 11.56
C GLU A 252 4.92 -14.49 11.33
N ALA A 253 5.42 -14.83 10.14
CA ALA A 253 6.82 -14.62 9.78
C ALA A 253 7.21 -13.14 9.82
N LEU A 254 6.34 -12.21 9.36
CA LEU A 254 6.57 -10.78 9.47
C LEU A 254 6.77 -10.33 10.92
N LYS A 255 5.98 -10.84 11.88
CA LYS A 255 6.10 -10.50 13.30
C LYS A 255 7.45 -10.91 13.90
N THR A 256 8.14 -11.92 13.34
CA THR A 256 9.45 -12.36 13.84
C THR A 256 10.59 -11.41 13.48
N LEU A 257 10.40 -10.51 12.49
CA LEU A 257 11.41 -9.50 12.17
C LEU A 257 11.53 -8.48 13.31
N ASP A 258 12.76 -8.06 13.60
CA ASP A 258 13.02 -7.02 14.61
C ASP A 258 12.79 -5.63 14.02
N PHE A 259 11.52 -5.27 13.84
CA PHE A 259 11.12 -3.93 13.42
C PHE A 259 10.25 -3.23 14.47
N GLN A 260 10.26 -1.90 14.42
CA GLN A 260 9.49 -1.00 15.29
C GLN A 260 8.49 -0.15 14.52
N THR A 261 8.67 0.00 13.21
CA THR A 261 7.78 0.82 12.36
C THR A 261 7.50 0.08 11.07
N ASP A 262 6.23 0.02 10.71
CA ASP A 262 5.78 -0.43 9.39
C ASP A 262 5.32 0.78 8.57
N LEU A 263 5.74 0.81 7.31
CA LEU A 263 5.38 1.79 6.29
C LEU A 263 4.55 1.09 5.21
N PRO A 264 3.23 1.07 5.35
CA PRO A 264 2.34 0.30 4.48
C PRO A 264 2.11 0.96 3.12
N GLY A 265 1.64 0.18 2.15
CA GLY A 265 1.21 0.68 0.84
C GLY A 265 0.00 1.61 0.91
N HIS A 266 -0.88 1.39 1.88
CA HIS A 266 -2.03 2.24 2.14
C HIS A 266 -2.24 2.48 3.64
N GLY A 267 -2.85 3.64 3.96
CA GLY A 267 -3.07 4.05 5.34
C GLY A 267 -1.85 4.74 5.96
N ALA A 268 -1.83 4.85 7.28
CA ALA A 268 -0.77 5.51 8.03
C ALA A 268 0.31 4.53 8.50
N PRO A 269 1.55 4.98 8.71
CA PRO A 269 2.57 4.18 9.39
C PRO A 269 2.10 3.72 10.77
N PHE A 270 2.50 2.52 11.18
CA PHE A 270 2.14 1.99 12.50
C PHE A 270 3.33 1.30 13.18
N LYS A 271 3.22 1.15 14.52
CA LYS A 271 4.26 0.55 15.37
C LYS A 271 3.76 -0.64 16.17
N ASP A 272 2.44 -0.76 16.33
CA ASP A 272 1.85 -1.82 17.12
C ASP A 272 1.68 -3.11 16.30
N LYS A 273 2.51 -4.13 16.61
CA LYS A 273 2.36 -5.47 16.03
C LYS A 273 1.05 -6.17 16.41
N GLY A 274 0.31 -5.65 17.40
CA GLY A 274 -1.04 -6.10 17.72
C GLY A 274 -2.01 -5.94 16.54
N LEU A 275 -1.77 -4.93 15.68
CA LEU A 275 -2.55 -4.74 14.45
C LEU A 275 -2.41 -5.93 13.49
N ILE A 276 -1.20 -6.52 13.37
CA ILE A 276 -0.96 -7.72 12.58
C ILE A 276 -1.76 -8.90 13.15
N THR A 277 -1.77 -9.05 14.49
CA THR A 277 -2.54 -10.11 15.18
C THR A 277 -4.04 -9.93 14.97
N ALA A 278 -4.53 -8.68 15.01
CA ALA A 278 -5.93 -8.36 14.72
C ALA A 278 -6.30 -8.73 13.28
N PHE A 279 -5.42 -8.40 12.30
CA PHE A 279 -5.66 -8.75 10.91
C PHE A 279 -5.63 -10.27 10.65
N GLN A 280 -4.72 -11.00 11.32
CA GLN A 280 -4.73 -12.47 11.30
C GLN A 280 -6.05 -13.06 11.85
N GLY A 281 -6.59 -12.44 12.91
CA GLY A 281 -7.91 -12.80 13.46
C GLY A 281 -9.03 -12.53 12.43
N TYR A 282 -9.03 -11.35 11.82
CA TYR A 282 -9.97 -10.98 10.77
C TYR A 282 -9.98 -12.01 9.63
N LEU A 283 -8.81 -12.41 9.13
CA LEU A 283 -8.69 -13.42 8.07
C LEU A 283 -9.27 -14.79 8.51
N ARG A 284 -8.99 -15.23 9.73
CA ARG A 284 -9.53 -16.50 10.26
C ARG A 284 -11.06 -16.47 10.34
N ASP A 285 -11.62 -15.37 10.84
CA ASP A 285 -13.07 -15.25 11.00
C ASP A 285 -13.79 -15.10 9.65
N LEU A 286 -13.19 -14.36 8.71
CA LEU A 286 -13.69 -14.28 7.33
C LEU A 286 -13.70 -15.66 6.67
N MET A 287 -12.61 -16.42 6.80
CA MET A 287 -12.51 -17.78 6.25
C MET A 287 -13.56 -18.72 6.87
N LYS A 288 -13.73 -18.67 8.21
CA LYS A 288 -14.69 -19.50 8.92
C LYS A 288 -16.12 -19.19 8.49
N GLN A 289 -16.51 -17.92 8.55
CA GLN A 289 -17.87 -17.49 8.22
C GLN A 289 -18.17 -17.72 6.72
N GLY A 290 -17.20 -17.41 5.84
CA GLY A 290 -17.32 -17.66 4.41
C GLY A 290 -17.49 -19.15 4.08
N ALA A 291 -16.74 -20.03 4.76
CA ALA A 291 -16.89 -21.47 4.61
C ALA A 291 -18.28 -21.97 5.07
N ASP A 292 -18.79 -21.43 6.18
CA ASP A 292 -20.11 -21.78 6.71
C ASP A 292 -21.22 -21.36 5.73
N LEU A 293 -21.15 -20.15 5.20
CA LEU A 293 -22.12 -19.64 4.22
C LEU A 293 -22.04 -20.41 2.89
N ARG A 294 -20.82 -20.77 2.46
CA ARG A 294 -20.65 -21.56 1.23
C ARG A 294 -21.23 -22.97 1.36
N ARG A 295 -21.09 -23.63 2.52
CA ARG A 295 -21.72 -24.95 2.77
C ARG A 295 -23.24 -24.88 2.70
N GLN A 296 -23.84 -23.72 3.00
CA GLN A 296 -25.25 -23.44 2.85
C GLN A 296 -25.65 -23.04 1.40
N SER A 297 -24.69 -23.13 0.46
CA SER A 297 -24.89 -22.71 -0.95
C SER A 297 -25.26 -21.23 -1.12
N ILE A 298 -24.85 -20.37 -0.18
CA ILE A 298 -25.07 -18.93 -0.28
C ILE A 298 -24.08 -18.34 -1.30
N PRO A 299 -24.55 -17.59 -2.32
CA PRO A 299 -23.68 -16.91 -3.28
C PRO A 299 -22.73 -15.91 -2.61
N ALA A 300 -21.53 -15.68 -3.20
CA ALA A 300 -20.51 -14.80 -2.64
C ALA A 300 -21.01 -13.36 -2.39
N GLU A 301 -21.89 -12.85 -3.27
CA GLU A 301 -22.51 -11.52 -3.15
C GLU A 301 -23.36 -11.40 -1.89
N THR A 302 -24.15 -12.43 -1.60
CA THR A 302 -24.98 -12.47 -0.39
C THR A 302 -24.13 -12.76 0.85
N ALA A 303 -23.14 -13.65 0.73
CA ALA A 303 -22.21 -13.95 1.81
C ALA A 303 -21.43 -12.71 2.25
N ALA A 304 -20.97 -11.90 1.29
CA ALA A 304 -20.27 -10.64 1.55
C ALA A 304 -21.08 -9.66 2.41
N GLN A 305 -22.41 -9.69 2.32
CA GLN A 305 -23.30 -8.86 3.14
C GLN A 305 -23.59 -9.46 4.54
N ARG A 306 -23.37 -10.78 4.72
CA ARG A 306 -23.76 -11.52 5.93
C ARG A 306 -22.60 -11.78 6.89
N VAL A 307 -21.36 -11.77 6.42
CA VAL A 307 -20.20 -11.94 7.32
C VAL A 307 -20.18 -10.80 8.32
N ASP A 308 -19.93 -11.11 9.58
CA ASP A 308 -19.79 -10.13 10.64
C ASP A 308 -18.36 -10.12 11.16
N LEU A 309 -17.65 -9.06 10.85
CA LEU A 309 -16.26 -8.81 11.22
C LEU A 309 -16.14 -7.57 12.12
N THR A 310 -17.25 -7.13 12.71
CA THR A 310 -17.33 -5.93 13.56
C THR A 310 -16.49 -6.04 14.83
N ALA A 311 -16.13 -7.27 15.25
CA ALA A 311 -15.19 -7.51 16.35
C ALA A 311 -13.82 -6.83 16.12
N TYR A 312 -13.45 -6.54 14.86
CA TYR A 312 -12.18 -5.92 14.49
C TYR A 312 -12.28 -4.40 14.28
N LYS A 313 -13.44 -3.80 14.54
CA LYS A 313 -13.70 -2.35 14.32
C LYS A 313 -12.73 -1.44 15.08
N THR A 314 -12.30 -1.82 16.27
CA THR A 314 -11.34 -1.03 17.06
C THR A 314 -9.98 -0.95 16.38
N SER A 315 -9.52 -2.04 15.78
CA SER A 315 -8.25 -2.11 15.05
C SER A 315 -8.36 -1.54 13.64
N PHE A 316 -9.54 -1.66 13.01
CA PHE A 316 -9.82 -1.22 11.64
C PHE A 316 -11.12 -0.39 11.60
N PRO A 317 -11.03 0.93 11.89
CA PRO A 317 -12.20 1.81 12.03
C PRO A 317 -13.07 1.94 10.76
N GLN A 318 -12.56 1.58 9.59
CA GLN A 318 -13.33 1.53 8.36
C GLN A 318 -14.43 0.45 8.36
N ILE A 319 -14.38 -0.52 9.29
CA ILE A 319 -15.47 -1.48 9.49
C ILE A 319 -16.61 -0.75 10.20
N GLN A 320 -17.66 -0.40 9.45
CA GLN A 320 -18.80 0.36 9.98
C GLN A 320 -19.96 -0.53 10.44
N GLY A 321 -20.03 -1.77 9.94
CA GLY A 321 -21.07 -2.76 10.24
C GLY A 321 -20.74 -4.13 9.68
N PRO A 322 -21.66 -5.09 9.72
CA PRO A 322 -21.52 -6.36 9.02
C PRO A 322 -21.27 -6.17 7.54
N GLY A 323 -20.50 -7.09 6.96
CA GLY A 323 -20.13 -7.13 5.55
C GLY A 323 -18.63 -7.13 5.33
N ALA A 324 -18.26 -7.52 4.11
CA ALA A 324 -16.89 -7.48 3.60
C ALA A 324 -16.89 -7.13 2.11
N ASP A 325 -15.73 -6.78 1.55
CA ASP A 325 -15.59 -6.57 0.11
C ASP A 325 -15.96 -7.86 -0.65
N VAL A 326 -16.93 -7.75 -1.53
CA VAL A 326 -17.44 -8.88 -2.31
C VAL A 326 -16.34 -9.56 -3.16
N ARG A 327 -15.34 -8.80 -3.61
CA ARG A 327 -14.21 -9.32 -4.39
C ARG A 327 -13.36 -10.27 -3.53
N GLY A 328 -13.14 -9.92 -2.27
CA GLY A 328 -12.47 -10.79 -1.29
C GLY A 328 -13.26 -12.06 -0.99
N VAL A 329 -14.59 -11.98 -0.85
CA VAL A 329 -15.43 -13.15 -0.60
C VAL A 329 -15.51 -14.05 -1.84
N ARG A 330 -15.58 -13.50 -3.06
CA ARG A 330 -15.48 -14.28 -4.31
C ARG A 330 -14.14 -15.03 -4.36
N ARG A 331 -13.04 -14.32 -4.12
CA ARG A 331 -11.69 -14.92 -4.08
C ARG A 331 -11.59 -16.02 -3.01
N LEU A 332 -12.17 -15.80 -1.84
CA LEU A 332 -12.22 -16.83 -0.79
C LEU A 332 -12.92 -18.10 -1.28
N TYR A 333 -14.04 -17.98 -1.99
CA TYR A 333 -14.75 -19.13 -2.55
C TYR A 333 -13.93 -19.86 -3.62
N GLU A 334 -13.30 -19.12 -4.52
CA GLU A 334 -12.37 -19.66 -5.54
C GLU A 334 -11.18 -20.38 -4.87
N TRP A 335 -10.56 -19.74 -3.90
CA TRP A 335 -9.44 -20.30 -3.14
C TRP A 335 -9.81 -21.61 -2.43
N MET A 336 -11.02 -21.71 -1.89
CA MET A 336 -11.53 -22.95 -1.29
C MET A 336 -11.70 -24.07 -2.33
N ASP A 337 -12.09 -23.74 -3.58
CA ASP A 337 -12.23 -24.74 -4.65
C ASP A 337 -10.90 -25.20 -5.20
N GLU A 338 -9.92 -24.31 -5.33
CA GLU A 338 -8.56 -24.64 -5.75
C GLU A 338 -7.93 -25.69 -4.83
N ARG A 339 -8.28 -25.70 -3.55
CA ARG A 339 -7.75 -26.62 -2.53
C ARG A 339 -8.49 -27.98 -2.43
N LYS A 340 -9.57 -28.17 -3.17
CA LYS A 340 -10.28 -29.45 -3.26
C LYS A 340 -9.76 -30.33 -4.39
N LYS A 341 -8.96 -29.76 -5.29
CA LYS A 341 -8.29 -30.42 -6.41
C LYS A 341 -6.91 -30.93 -5.99
#